data_bd835b3f20ea34d8ce78dcb408a990d2
#
_entry.id   bd835b3f20ea34d8ce78dcb408a990d2
#
_cell.length_a   1.000
_cell.length_b   1.000
_cell.length_c   1.000
_cell.angle_alpha   90.00
_cell.angle_beta   90.00
_cell.angle_gamma   90.00
#
_symmetry.space_group_name_H-M   'P 1'
#
loop_
_entity.id
_entity.type
_entity.pdbx_description
1 polymer ?
#
loop_
_entity_poly.entity_id
_entity_poly.type
_entity_poly.pdbx_seq_one_letter_code
_entity_poly.pdbx_strand_id
1 'polypeptide(L)'
;MIRRFSMAAAAFILICGWSGALALAGQSSLADAQHDYNAGRYNRAVDALNGAIAKSPDDASLHFLLGESYYQLREFPRAVASLERAVQLAPKDSEYQDWLGKAYGRKAEESLFLSAMSWARKTHREFEIAVELDPRNFEAQRDLIRYEMNAPGVVGGGDDKALKHIDGLEKIDPIQGQLARGEFLATKKRMSEADAVFAKILESNSDGVGVYFEVCDYYRDRANTKKMGEAIERAVHIDPEDRRLKFYNGVFLVMSGKNPGEAESLLKSYLATVPDNSDLPPHAAAREWLGRLYESLGRFSEAAEEYRLSLSLDPHNKGVEEELKKMQRK
;
A
#
# COMPACT_ATOMS: atom_id res chain seq x y z
N MET A 1 56.33 -54.55 -4.78
CA MET A 1 55.98 -53.24 -4.26
C MET A 1 54.77 -52.70 -5.05
N ILE A 2 53.59 -52.92 -4.54
CA ILE A 2 52.31 -52.53 -5.19
C ILE A 2 51.74 -51.33 -4.45
N ARG A 3 51.66 -50.20 -5.16
CA ARG A 3 51.07 -48.97 -4.63
C ARG A 3 49.53 -49.09 -4.62
N ARG A 4 48.92 -49.01 -3.45
CA ARG A 4 47.50 -48.79 -3.26
C ARG A 4 47.22 -47.32 -3.50
N PHE A 5 46.46 -46.97 -4.52
CA PHE A 5 45.85 -45.65 -4.68
C PHE A 5 44.49 -45.64 -3.99
N SER A 6 44.33 -44.69 -3.10
CA SER A 6 43.14 -44.44 -2.30
C SER A 6 42.02 -43.86 -3.17
N MET A 7 40.86 -44.53 -3.23
CA MET A 7 39.58 -43.99 -3.72
C MET A 7 38.89 -43.19 -2.56
N ALA A 8 39.16 -41.93 -2.50
CA ALA A 8 38.44 -41.02 -1.57
C ALA A 8 38.42 -39.58 -2.09
N ALA A 9 37.83 -39.33 -3.25
CA ALA A 9 37.63 -37.96 -3.77
C ALA A 9 36.49 -37.88 -4.82
N ALA A 10 35.34 -38.50 -4.55
CA ALA A 10 34.20 -38.39 -5.49
C ALA A 10 32.83 -38.24 -4.84
N ALA A 11 32.76 -37.78 -3.58
CA ALA A 11 31.49 -37.64 -2.86
C ALA A 11 31.12 -36.19 -2.43
N PHE A 12 31.86 -35.16 -2.89
CA PHE A 12 31.66 -33.79 -2.35
C PHE A 12 31.13 -32.75 -3.37
N ILE A 13 30.77 -33.16 -4.60
CA ILE A 13 30.34 -32.20 -5.65
C ILE A 13 28.85 -32.26 -5.97
N LEU A 14 28.07 -33.18 -5.38
CA LEU A 14 26.64 -33.34 -5.72
C LEU A 14 25.66 -32.64 -4.77
N ILE A 15 26.13 -32.03 -3.68
CA ILE A 15 25.24 -31.38 -2.71
C ILE A 15 25.04 -29.85 -2.98
N CYS A 16 25.98 -29.20 -3.67
CA CYS A 16 25.85 -27.77 -4.00
C CYS A 16 24.96 -27.44 -5.22
N GLY A 17 24.69 -28.43 -6.06
CA GLY A 17 23.88 -28.21 -7.28
C GLY A 17 22.37 -28.19 -7.03
N TRP A 18 21.88 -28.85 -6.01
CA TRP A 18 20.45 -28.94 -5.73
C TRP A 18 19.92 -27.74 -4.95
N SER A 19 20.72 -27.15 -4.06
CA SER A 19 20.34 -25.94 -3.34
C SER A 19 20.19 -24.72 -4.26
N GLY A 20 21.02 -24.60 -5.29
CA GLY A 20 20.95 -23.51 -6.26
C GLY A 20 19.73 -23.58 -7.21
N ALA A 21 19.37 -24.80 -7.63
CA ALA A 21 18.21 -24.99 -8.51
C ALA A 21 16.86 -24.78 -7.79
N LEU A 22 16.78 -25.15 -6.52
CA LEU A 22 15.60 -24.89 -5.66
C LEU A 22 15.43 -23.40 -5.35
N ALA A 23 16.54 -22.70 -5.09
CA ALA A 23 16.51 -21.25 -4.85
C ALA A 23 16.09 -20.46 -6.10
N LEU A 24 16.58 -20.84 -7.30
CA LEU A 24 16.20 -20.24 -8.58
C LEU A 24 14.72 -20.51 -8.95
N ALA A 25 14.22 -21.71 -8.67
CA ALA A 25 12.82 -22.07 -8.91
C ALA A 25 11.87 -21.36 -7.93
N GLY A 26 12.31 -21.10 -6.71
CA GLY A 26 11.56 -20.29 -5.73
C GLY A 26 11.47 -18.82 -6.12
N GLN A 27 12.58 -18.26 -6.61
CA GLN A 27 12.62 -16.85 -7.04
C GLN A 27 11.73 -16.58 -8.28
N SER A 28 11.68 -17.49 -9.25
CA SER A 28 10.78 -17.34 -10.41
C SER A 28 9.31 -17.39 -9.98
N SER A 29 8.94 -18.27 -9.06
CA SER A 29 7.56 -18.42 -8.57
C SER A 29 7.11 -17.25 -7.68
N LEU A 30 8.02 -16.63 -6.91
CA LEU A 30 7.74 -15.42 -6.14
C LEU A 30 7.52 -14.22 -7.10
N ALA A 31 8.40 -14.07 -8.11
CA ALA A 31 8.27 -12.99 -9.08
C ALA A 31 6.95 -13.07 -9.89
N ASP A 32 6.55 -14.27 -10.28
CA ASP A 32 5.27 -14.49 -10.98
C ASP A 32 4.08 -14.16 -10.08
N ALA A 33 4.13 -14.58 -8.81
CA ALA A 33 3.09 -14.26 -7.84
C ALA A 33 3.04 -12.76 -7.52
N GLN A 34 4.20 -12.09 -7.40
CA GLN A 34 4.29 -10.64 -7.23
C GLN A 34 3.69 -9.89 -8.42
N HIS A 35 3.95 -10.35 -9.64
CA HIS A 35 3.33 -9.78 -10.84
C HIS A 35 1.79 -9.92 -10.81
N ASP A 36 1.27 -11.09 -10.42
CA ASP A 36 -0.18 -11.28 -10.28
C ASP A 36 -0.78 -10.43 -9.16
N TYR A 37 -0.08 -10.32 -8.02
CA TYR A 37 -0.46 -9.44 -6.90
C TYR A 37 -0.54 -7.97 -7.35
N ASN A 38 0.51 -7.46 -7.97
CA ASN A 38 0.57 -6.07 -8.46
C ASN A 38 -0.51 -5.77 -9.52
N ALA A 39 -0.89 -6.78 -10.29
CA ALA A 39 -1.98 -6.68 -11.25
C ALA A 39 -3.40 -6.80 -10.64
N GLY A 40 -3.53 -6.90 -9.31
CA GLY A 40 -4.80 -7.10 -8.62
C GLY A 40 -5.40 -8.50 -8.78
N ARG A 41 -4.63 -9.45 -9.34
CA ARG A 41 -5.08 -10.83 -9.55
C ARG A 41 -4.79 -11.70 -8.31
N TYR A 42 -5.26 -11.26 -7.15
CA TYR A 42 -4.90 -11.82 -5.84
C TYR A 42 -5.16 -13.33 -5.71
N ASN A 43 -6.28 -13.85 -6.26
CA ASN A 43 -6.55 -15.29 -6.26
C ASN A 43 -5.46 -16.10 -7.01
N ARG A 44 -4.98 -15.58 -8.14
CA ARG A 44 -3.88 -16.23 -8.90
C ARG A 44 -2.57 -16.15 -8.14
N ALA A 45 -2.29 -15.04 -7.50
CA ALA A 45 -1.13 -14.91 -6.62
C ALA A 45 -1.18 -15.94 -5.48
N VAL A 46 -2.34 -16.10 -4.82
CA VAL A 46 -2.56 -17.11 -3.77
C VAL A 46 -2.29 -18.53 -4.29
N ASP A 47 -2.83 -18.90 -5.46
CA ASP A 47 -2.62 -20.24 -6.04
C ASP A 47 -1.14 -20.50 -6.34
N ALA A 48 -0.45 -19.53 -6.95
CA ALA A 48 0.98 -19.61 -7.25
C ALA A 48 1.83 -19.73 -5.97
N LEU A 49 1.52 -18.91 -4.95
CA LEU A 49 2.22 -18.89 -3.66
C LEU A 49 2.04 -20.20 -2.89
N ASN A 50 0.83 -20.77 -2.85
CA ASN A 50 0.61 -22.07 -2.22
C ASN A 50 1.45 -23.18 -2.90
N GLY A 51 1.56 -23.15 -4.24
CA GLY A 51 2.42 -24.06 -4.98
C GLY A 51 3.92 -23.86 -4.71
N ALA A 52 4.35 -22.61 -4.46
CA ALA A 52 5.73 -22.28 -4.10
C ALA A 52 6.07 -22.68 -2.67
N ILE A 53 5.19 -22.39 -1.71
CA ILE A 53 5.34 -22.75 -0.29
C ILE A 53 5.44 -24.27 -0.10
N ALA A 54 4.68 -25.06 -0.89
CA ALA A 54 4.81 -26.51 -0.85
C ALA A 54 6.24 -27.02 -1.19
N LYS A 55 7.02 -26.23 -1.94
CA LYS A 55 8.42 -26.53 -2.32
C LYS A 55 9.44 -25.89 -1.37
N SER A 56 9.08 -24.74 -0.79
CA SER A 56 9.94 -23.94 0.08
C SER A 56 9.16 -23.44 1.29
N PRO A 57 8.82 -24.30 2.27
CA PRO A 57 7.90 -23.99 3.37
C PRO A 57 8.47 -23.00 4.40
N ASP A 58 9.78 -22.79 4.39
CA ASP A 58 10.47 -21.89 5.33
C ASP A 58 10.96 -20.58 4.64
N ASP A 59 10.43 -20.27 3.46
CA ASP A 59 10.68 -18.98 2.79
C ASP A 59 9.70 -17.92 3.30
N ALA A 60 10.22 -16.99 4.11
CA ALA A 60 9.43 -15.94 4.75
C ALA A 60 8.72 -15.03 3.74
N SER A 61 9.37 -14.76 2.59
CA SER A 61 8.83 -13.84 1.58
C SER A 61 7.59 -14.42 0.87
N LEU A 62 7.52 -15.74 0.69
CA LEU A 62 6.34 -16.40 0.14
C LEU A 62 5.15 -16.29 1.11
N HIS A 63 5.37 -16.52 2.40
CA HIS A 63 4.35 -16.37 3.42
C HIS A 63 3.89 -14.93 3.58
N PHE A 64 4.83 -13.99 3.46
CA PHE A 64 4.54 -12.56 3.52
C PHE A 64 3.60 -12.16 2.37
N LEU A 65 3.99 -12.40 1.12
CA LEU A 65 3.17 -12.06 -0.06
C LEU A 65 1.82 -12.82 -0.07
N LEU A 66 1.78 -14.05 0.47
CA LEU A 66 0.53 -14.78 0.66
C LEU A 66 -0.37 -14.06 1.67
N GLY A 67 0.20 -13.56 2.77
CA GLY A 67 -0.52 -12.77 3.77
C GLY A 67 -1.09 -11.48 3.19
N GLU A 68 -0.29 -10.73 2.44
CA GLU A 68 -0.76 -9.54 1.71
C GLU A 68 -1.88 -9.88 0.71
N SER A 69 -1.72 -10.98 -0.05
CA SER A 69 -2.74 -11.41 -1.02
C SER A 69 -4.07 -11.74 -0.33
N TYR A 70 -4.05 -12.45 0.80
CA TYR A 70 -5.25 -12.70 1.60
C TYR A 70 -5.82 -11.42 2.23
N TYR A 71 -4.97 -10.47 2.62
CA TYR A 71 -5.42 -9.18 3.13
C TYR A 71 -6.22 -8.41 2.08
N GLN A 72 -5.74 -8.36 0.84
CA GLN A 72 -6.45 -7.73 -0.27
C GLN A 72 -7.77 -8.44 -0.60
N LEU A 73 -7.81 -9.78 -0.49
CA LEU A 73 -9.05 -10.57 -0.62
C LEU A 73 -9.99 -10.44 0.60
N ARG A 74 -9.59 -9.68 1.65
CA ARG A 74 -10.29 -9.55 2.92
C ARG A 74 -10.50 -10.89 3.66
N GLU A 75 -9.67 -11.86 3.37
CA GLU A 75 -9.60 -13.14 4.09
C GLU A 75 -8.70 -12.98 5.33
N PHE A 76 -9.04 -12.06 6.23
CA PHE A 76 -8.17 -11.64 7.34
C PHE A 76 -7.70 -12.76 8.26
N PRO A 77 -8.49 -13.80 8.57
CA PRO A 77 -7.97 -14.93 9.33
C PRO A 77 -6.81 -15.66 8.64
N ARG A 78 -6.85 -15.78 7.30
CA ARG A 78 -5.77 -16.39 6.51
C ARG A 78 -4.57 -15.45 6.36
N ALA A 79 -4.83 -14.14 6.17
CA ALA A 79 -3.80 -13.12 6.16
C ALA A 79 -2.98 -13.16 7.46
N VAL A 80 -3.67 -13.17 8.62
CA VAL A 80 -3.02 -13.27 9.93
C VAL A 80 -2.15 -14.54 10.01
N ALA A 81 -2.68 -15.71 9.65
CA ALA A 81 -1.92 -16.96 9.75
C ALA A 81 -0.65 -16.95 8.87
N SER A 82 -0.75 -16.40 7.66
CA SER A 82 0.39 -16.30 6.74
C SER A 82 1.43 -15.27 7.23
N LEU A 83 0.99 -14.11 7.72
CA LEU A 83 1.89 -13.07 8.25
C LEU A 83 2.53 -13.50 9.58
N GLU A 84 1.80 -14.17 10.48
CA GLU A 84 2.39 -14.78 11.68
C GLU A 84 3.51 -15.76 11.31
N ARG A 85 3.35 -16.54 10.22
CA ARG A 85 4.40 -17.43 9.74
C ARG A 85 5.58 -16.67 9.16
N ALA A 86 5.36 -15.61 8.37
CA ALA A 86 6.43 -14.75 7.84
C ALA A 86 7.25 -14.13 8.99
N VAL A 87 6.60 -13.54 9.98
CA VAL A 87 7.25 -12.99 11.18
C VAL A 87 7.99 -14.06 11.98
N GLN A 88 7.46 -15.27 12.11
CA GLN A 88 8.14 -16.39 12.76
C GLN A 88 9.46 -16.75 12.08
N LEU A 89 9.49 -16.70 10.75
CA LEU A 89 10.66 -17.01 9.94
C LEU A 89 11.67 -15.85 9.89
N ALA A 90 11.17 -14.61 9.91
CA ALA A 90 11.98 -13.39 9.86
C ALA A 90 11.55 -12.37 10.94
N PRO A 91 11.80 -12.63 12.23
CA PRO A 91 11.24 -11.83 13.34
C PRO A 91 11.83 -10.42 13.47
N LYS A 92 12.86 -10.08 12.71
CA LYS A 92 13.51 -8.76 12.69
C LYS A 92 13.15 -7.93 11.46
N ASP A 93 12.22 -8.40 10.65
CA ASP A 93 11.74 -7.68 9.50
C ASP A 93 10.64 -6.71 9.92
N SER A 94 10.90 -5.42 9.79
CA SER A 94 9.99 -4.35 10.19
C SER A 94 8.72 -4.32 9.32
N GLU A 95 8.85 -4.61 8.04
CA GLU A 95 7.73 -4.61 7.11
C GLU A 95 6.76 -5.76 7.43
N TYR A 96 7.29 -6.95 7.76
CA TYR A 96 6.45 -8.10 8.13
C TYR A 96 5.68 -7.86 9.43
N GLN A 97 6.31 -7.20 10.41
CA GLN A 97 5.64 -6.81 11.65
C GLN A 97 4.53 -5.79 11.41
N ASP A 98 4.79 -4.79 10.57
CA ASP A 98 3.80 -3.78 10.20
C ASP A 98 2.58 -4.40 9.53
N TRP A 99 2.78 -5.25 8.52
CA TRP A 99 1.70 -5.94 7.85
C TRP A 99 0.90 -6.88 8.77
N LEU A 100 1.58 -7.53 9.72
CA LEU A 100 0.89 -8.32 10.74
C LEU A 100 0.01 -7.43 11.63
N GLY A 101 0.50 -6.25 12.00
CA GLY A 101 -0.26 -5.23 12.70
C GLY A 101 -1.50 -4.81 11.93
N LYS A 102 -1.37 -4.52 10.62
CA LYS A 102 -2.50 -4.22 9.71
C LYS A 102 -3.53 -5.34 9.69
N ALA A 103 -3.08 -6.59 9.56
CA ALA A 103 -3.98 -7.74 9.52
C ALA A 103 -4.72 -7.95 10.84
N TYR A 104 -4.06 -7.77 11.99
CA TYR A 104 -4.72 -7.79 13.29
C TYR A 104 -5.75 -6.66 13.44
N GLY A 105 -5.45 -5.46 12.92
CA GLY A 105 -6.37 -4.32 12.91
C GLY A 105 -7.66 -4.64 12.17
N ARG A 106 -7.56 -5.19 10.95
CA ARG A 106 -8.74 -5.61 10.19
C ARG A 106 -9.52 -6.71 10.88
N LYS A 107 -8.82 -7.66 11.52
CA LYS A 107 -9.48 -8.71 12.32
C LYS A 107 -10.18 -8.14 13.56
N ALA A 108 -9.66 -7.08 14.18
CA ALA A 108 -10.32 -6.39 15.27
C ALA A 108 -11.66 -5.78 14.82
N GLU A 109 -11.69 -5.12 13.65
CA GLU A 109 -12.90 -4.50 13.09
C GLU A 109 -14.02 -5.51 12.82
N GLU A 110 -13.69 -6.75 12.47
CA GLU A 110 -14.66 -7.83 12.22
C GLU A 110 -15.03 -8.64 13.46
N SER A 111 -14.41 -8.36 14.60
CA SER A 111 -14.54 -9.15 15.82
C SER A 111 -15.60 -8.59 16.77
N LEU A 112 -16.16 -9.45 17.61
CA LEU A 112 -16.99 -9.02 18.74
C LEU A 112 -16.14 -8.26 19.78
N PHE A 113 -16.78 -7.37 20.54
CA PHE A 113 -16.15 -6.38 21.40
C PHE A 113 -14.93 -6.88 22.22
N LEU A 114 -15.05 -8.00 22.95
CA LEU A 114 -13.94 -8.51 23.76
C LEU A 114 -12.78 -9.03 22.93
N SER A 115 -13.08 -9.71 21.82
CA SER A 115 -12.08 -10.19 20.86
C SER A 115 -11.44 -9.02 20.12
N ALA A 116 -12.24 -8.02 19.74
CA ALA A 116 -11.78 -6.80 19.09
C ALA A 116 -10.72 -6.08 19.93
N MET A 117 -10.94 -5.93 21.24
CA MET A 117 -9.95 -5.32 22.14
C MET A 117 -8.64 -6.11 22.20
N SER A 118 -8.71 -7.44 22.16
CA SER A 118 -7.51 -8.29 22.15
C SER A 118 -6.71 -8.10 20.86
N TRP A 119 -7.39 -8.12 19.70
CA TRP A 119 -6.75 -7.89 18.40
C TRP A 119 -6.20 -6.48 18.27
N ALA A 120 -6.93 -5.47 18.73
CA ALA A 120 -6.47 -4.08 18.71
C ALA A 120 -5.18 -3.88 19.53
N ARG A 121 -5.04 -4.52 20.70
CA ARG A 121 -3.78 -4.48 21.46
C ARG A 121 -2.63 -5.17 20.72
N LYS A 122 -2.90 -6.26 20.01
CA LYS A 122 -1.89 -6.91 19.16
C LYS A 122 -1.48 -5.96 18.02
N THR A 123 -2.44 -5.32 17.35
CA THR A 123 -2.17 -4.31 16.32
C THR A 123 -1.18 -3.26 16.81
N HIS A 124 -1.48 -2.62 17.95
CA HIS A 124 -0.59 -1.60 18.51
C HIS A 124 0.81 -2.13 18.77
N ARG A 125 0.89 -3.31 19.37
CA ARG A 125 2.18 -3.94 19.70
C ARG A 125 3.02 -4.24 18.46
N GLU A 126 2.43 -4.79 17.39
CA GLU A 126 3.19 -5.12 16.19
C GLU A 126 3.68 -3.85 15.49
N PHE A 127 2.89 -2.77 15.48
CA PHE A 127 3.34 -1.48 14.98
C PHE A 127 4.48 -0.89 15.83
N GLU A 128 4.41 -0.97 17.17
CA GLU A 128 5.53 -0.57 18.04
C GLU A 128 6.80 -1.37 17.72
N ILE A 129 6.69 -2.70 17.58
CA ILE A 129 7.83 -3.56 17.21
C ILE A 129 8.39 -3.17 15.84
N ALA A 130 7.55 -2.94 14.84
CA ALA A 130 7.98 -2.54 13.51
C ALA A 130 8.82 -1.26 13.55
N VAL A 131 8.34 -0.24 14.27
CA VAL A 131 9.04 1.04 14.45
C VAL A 131 10.35 0.89 15.26
N GLU A 132 10.38 0.02 16.26
CA GLU A 132 11.59 -0.28 17.04
C GLU A 132 12.64 -0.99 16.18
N LEU A 133 12.22 -1.91 15.29
CA LEU A 133 13.12 -2.65 14.40
C LEU A 133 13.75 -1.75 13.33
N ASP A 134 12.96 -0.89 12.72
CA ASP A 134 13.44 0.09 11.76
C ASP A 134 12.72 1.45 11.94
N PRO A 135 13.35 2.40 12.64
CA PRO A 135 12.80 3.75 12.80
C PRO A 135 12.66 4.54 11.47
N ARG A 136 13.25 4.06 10.38
CA ARG A 136 13.11 4.65 9.05
C ARG A 136 12.09 3.93 8.17
N ASN A 137 11.42 2.91 8.68
CA ASN A 137 10.21 2.40 8.06
C ASN A 137 9.07 3.43 8.28
N PHE A 138 8.98 4.40 7.36
CA PHE A 138 8.03 5.51 7.46
C PHE A 138 6.58 5.06 7.34
N GLU A 139 6.33 3.94 6.66
CA GLU A 139 5.00 3.31 6.59
C GLU A 139 4.57 2.85 7.99
N ALA A 140 5.40 2.04 8.66
CA ALA A 140 5.15 1.58 10.03
C ALA A 140 5.01 2.74 11.03
N GLN A 141 5.84 3.78 10.91
CA GLN A 141 5.70 5.01 11.71
C GLN A 141 4.31 5.64 11.55
N ARG A 142 3.86 5.77 10.32
CA ARG A 142 2.55 6.38 10.02
C ARG A 142 1.40 5.49 10.46
N ASP A 143 1.53 4.18 10.34
CA ASP A 143 0.48 3.24 10.79
C ASP A 143 0.37 3.21 12.30
N LEU A 144 1.48 3.27 13.03
CA LEU A 144 1.46 3.45 14.48
C LEU A 144 0.77 4.78 14.87
N ILE A 145 1.17 5.89 14.26
CA ILE A 145 0.58 7.22 14.51
C ILE A 145 -0.92 7.20 14.19
N ARG A 146 -1.33 6.65 13.04
CA ARG A 146 -2.76 6.53 12.66
C ARG A 146 -3.55 5.68 13.64
N TYR A 147 -2.96 4.57 14.09
CA TYR A 147 -3.57 3.74 15.11
C TYR A 147 -3.80 4.55 16.39
N GLU A 148 -2.78 5.22 16.89
CA GLU A 148 -2.87 6.00 18.12
C GLU A 148 -3.85 7.18 18.03
N MET A 149 -3.97 7.82 16.87
CA MET A 149 -4.96 8.88 16.63
C MET A 149 -6.41 8.42 16.71
N ASN A 150 -6.67 7.16 16.33
CA ASN A 150 -8.04 6.67 16.11
C ASN A 150 -8.50 5.64 17.15
N ALA A 151 -7.58 4.91 17.79
CA ALA A 151 -7.91 3.86 18.74
C ALA A 151 -8.26 4.43 20.14
N PRO A 152 -9.14 3.77 20.89
CA PRO A 152 -9.35 4.09 22.29
C PRO A 152 -8.10 3.89 23.15
N GLY A 153 -7.93 4.70 24.20
CA GLY A 153 -6.78 4.62 25.10
C GLY A 153 -6.58 3.26 25.77
N VAL A 154 -7.64 2.51 26.03
CA VAL A 154 -7.60 1.16 26.66
C VAL A 154 -6.92 0.10 25.78
N VAL A 155 -6.74 0.37 24.50
CA VAL A 155 -6.05 -0.50 23.53
C VAL A 155 -4.80 0.13 22.93
N GLY A 156 -4.31 1.22 23.51
CA GLY A 156 -3.05 1.82 23.11
C GLY A 156 -3.16 3.19 22.43
N GLY A 157 -4.36 3.63 22.03
CA GLY A 157 -4.57 4.94 21.39
C GLY A 157 -4.36 6.12 22.33
N GLY A 158 -4.31 7.32 21.75
CA GLY A 158 -4.21 8.59 22.45
C GLY A 158 -3.47 9.66 21.64
N ASP A 159 -4.05 10.85 21.59
CA ASP A 159 -3.48 11.97 20.84
C ASP A 159 -2.08 12.37 21.33
N ASP A 160 -1.83 12.31 22.64
CA ASP A 160 -0.52 12.63 23.21
C ASP A 160 0.57 11.64 22.75
N LYS A 161 0.20 10.36 22.58
CA LYS A 161 1.11 9.34 22.05
C LYS A 161 1.41 9.60 20.58
N ALA A 162 0.37 9.79 19.79
CA ALA A 162 0.51 10.12 18.37
C ALA A 162 1.41 11.35 18.17
N LEU A 163 1.19 12.42 18.92
CA LEU A 163 2.02 13.62 18.87
C LEU A 163 3.46 13.35 19.25
N LYS A 164 3.71 12.53 20.28
CA LYS A 164 5.07 12.13 20.67
C LYS A 164 5.80 11.37 19.56
N HIS A 165 5.10 10.45 18.87
CA HIS A 165 5.67 9.74 17.72
C HIS A 165 5.90 10.66 16.53
N ILE A 166 4.98 11.58 16.24
CA ILE A 166 5.16 12.64 15.24
C ILE A 166 6.41 13.48 15.54
N ASP A 167 6.57 13.96 16.80
CA ASP A 167 7.77 14.71 17.23
C ASP A 167 9.06 13.89 17.11
N GLY A 168 8.96 12.58 17.31
CA GLY A 168 10.06 11.63 17.09
C GLY A 168 10.41 11.51 15.60
N LEU A 169 9.41 11.33 14.77
CA LEU A 169 9.55 11.20 13.32
C LEU A 169 10.11 12.49 12.68
N GLU A 170 9.68 13.68 13.15
CA GLU A 170 10.24 14.97 12.69
C GLU A 170 11.75 15.11 12.94
N LYS A 171 12.29 14.43 13.96
CA LYS A 171 13.74 14.41 14.24
C LYS A 171 14.51 13.45 13.34
N ILE A 172 13.85 12.37 12.88
CA ILE A 172 14.42 11.36 11.97
C ILE A 172 14.36 11.87 10.54
N ASP A 173 13.20 12.34 10.14
CA ASP A 173 12.91 12.94 8.84
C ASP A 173 11.87 14.06 8.99
N PRO A 174 12.30 15.33 8.86
CA PRO A 174 11.41 16.48 9.04
C PRO A 174 10.21 16.50 8.09
N ILE A 175 10.37 15.99 6.87
CA ILE A 175 9.28 16.00 5.88
C ILE A 175 8.25 14.92 6.22
N GLN A 176 8.70 13.70 6.53
CA GLN A 176 7.81 12.61 6.96
C GLN A 176 7.06 12.98 8.25
N GLY A 177 7.74 13.61 9.20
CA GLY A 177 7.11 14.10 10.41
C GLY A 177 6.07 15.20 10.14
N GLN A 178 6.34 16.12 9.21
CA GLN A 178 5.36 17.15 8.82
C GLN A 178 4.15 16.53 8.09
N LEU A 179 4.34 15.53 7.21
CA LEU A 179 3.24 14.80 6.59
C LEU A 179 2.35 14.16 7.66
N ALA A 180 2.93 13.44 8.61
CA ALA A 180 2.18 12.84 9.72
C ALA A 180 1.46 13.89 10.59
N ARG A 181 2.10 15.04 10.85
CA ARG A 181 1.48 16.16 11.57
C ARG A 181 0.31 16.77 10.80
N GLY A 182 0.46 16.96 9.50
CA GLY A 182 -0.61 17.45 8.64
C GLY A 182 -1.82 16.50 8.66
N GLU A 183 -1.58 15.20 8.57
CA GLU A 183 -2.60 14.16 8.66
C GLU A 183 -3.29 14.16 10.05
N PHE A 184 -2.51 14.27 11.14
CA PHE A 184 -3.04 14.39 12.49
C PHE A 184 -3.98 15.59 12.60
N LEU A 185 -3.55 16.79 12.17
CA LEU A 185 -4.35 18.01 12.23
C LEU A 185 -5.62 17.90 11.41
N ALA A 186 -5.55 17.31 10.22
CA ALA A 186 -6.71 17.09 9.36
C ALA A 186 -7.71 16.12 10.02
N THR A 187 -7.24 15.02 10.60
CA THR A 187 -8.07 14.05 11.34
C THR A 187 -8.76 14.71 12.54
N LYS A 188 -8.07 15.61 13.23
CA LYS A 188 -8.65 16.39 14.35
C LYS A 188 -9.48 17.61 13.89
N LYS A 189 -9.76 17.73 12.59
CA LYS A 189 -10.53 18.82 11.98
C LYS A 189 -9.92 20.22 12.18
N ARG A 190 -8.63 20.29 12.47
CA ARG A 190 -7.84 21.53 12.57
C ARG A 190 -7.35 21.96 11.19
N MET A 191 -8.29 22.21 10.28
CA MET A 191 -8.02 22.30 8.84
C MET A 191 -7.08 23.45 8.47
N SER A 192 -7.22 24.62 9.09
CA SER A 192 -6.33 25.76 8.79
C SER A 192 -4.87 25.46 9.15
N GLU A 193 -4.65 24.71 10.23
CA GLU A 193 -3.31 24.33 10.65
C GLU A 193 -2.75 23.22 9.75
N ALA A 194 -3.59 22.24 9.36
CA ALA A 194 -3.21 21.25 8.36
C ALA A 194 -2.82 21.91 7.03
N ASP A 195 -3.64 22.84 6.53
CA ASP A 195 -3.34 23.61 5.31
C ASP A 195 -2.01 24.35 5.39
N ALA A 196 -1.67 24.92 6.55
CA ALA A 196 -0.38 25.59 6.76
C ALA A 196 0.80 24.62 6.71
N VAL A 197 0.64 23.42 7.29
CA VAL A 197 1.68 22.37 7.25
C VAL A 197 1.89 21.87 5.81
N PHE A 198 0.83 21.49 5.10
CA PHE A 198 0.94 21.03 3.71
C PHE A 198 1.45 22.11 2.76
N ALA A 199 1.08 23.39 2.99
CA ALA A 199 1.64 24.51 2.22
C ALA A 199 3.15 24.63 2.43
N LYS A 200 3.63 24.49 3.68
CA LYS A 200 5.05 24.51 3.99
C LYS A 200 5.81 23.34 3.35
N ILE A 201 5.21 22.15 3.31
CA ILE A 201 5.79 21.00 2.60
C ILE A 201 5.89 21.29 1.11
N LEU A 202 4.85 21.88 0.52
CA LEU A 202 4.82 22.26 -0.90
C LEU A 202 5.92 23.29 -1.26
N GLU A 203 6.26 24.18 -0.34
CA GLU A 203 7.32 25.18 -0.49
C GLU A 203 8.71 24.59 -0.20
N SER A 204 8.80 23.40 0.39
CA SER A 204 10.08 22.75 0.69
C SER A 204 10.78 22.24 -0.58
N ASN A 205 12.09 22.02 -0.49
CA ASN A 205 12.87 21.40 -1.55
C ASN A 205 13.12 19.91 -1.22
N SER A 206 12.04 19.12 -1.08
CA SER A 206 12.17 17.68 -0.90
C SER A 206 12.61 17.02 -2.21
N ASP A 207 13.57 16.09 -2.14
CA ASP A 207 14.00 15.28 -3.28
C ASP A 207 13.08 14.06 -3.50
N GLY A 208 12.19 13.79 -2.55
CA GLY A 208 11.27 12.66 -2.60
C GLY A 208 10.02 13.00 -3.40
N VAL A 209 9.91 12.53 -4.64
CA VAL A 209 8.72 12.75 -5.49
C VAL A 209 7.43 12.27 -4.82
N GLY A 210 7.47 11.18 -4.05
CA GLY A 210 6.34 10.63 -3.29
C GLY A 210 5.69 11.62 -2.34
N VAL A 211 6.49 12.49 -1.71
CA VAL A 211 6.02 13.56 -0.81
C VAL A 211 4.98 14.45 -1.50
N TYR A 212 5.22 14.81 -2.75
CA TYR A 212 4.30 15.69 -3.48
C TYR A 212 3.03 14.99 -3.93
N PHE A 213 3.05 13.68 -4.12
CA PHE A 213 1.83 12.92 -4.36
C PHE A 213 0.96 12.83 -3.10
N GLU A 214 1.54 12.73 -1.91
CA GLU A 214 0.78 12.82 -0.67
C GLU A 214 0.16 14.22 -0.47
N VAL A 215 0.89 15.27 -0.85
CA VAL A 215 0.33 16.64 -0.90
C VAL A 215 -0.80 16.73 -1.93
N CYS A 216 -0.66 16.08 -3.10
CA CYS A 216 -1.74 15.99 -4.09
C CYS A 216 -2.98 15.32 -3.49
N ASP A 217 -2.84 14.21 -2.79
CA ASP A 217 -3.94 13.49 -2.16
C ASP A 217 -4.66 14.38 -1.13
N TYR A 218 -3.91 15.06 -0.28
CA TYR A 218 -4.48 16.01 0.69
C TYR A 218 -5.31 17.09 0.00
N TYR A 219 -4.79 17.73 -1.05
CA TYR A 219 -5.50 18.81 -1.73
C TYR A 219 -6.61 18.30 -2.66
N ARG A 220 -6.48 17.09 -3.23
CA ARG A 220 -7.55 16.40 -3.96
C ARG A 220 -8.79 16.23 -3.07
N ASP A 221 -8.61 15.68 -1.88
CA ASP A 221 -9.69 15.40 -0.94
C ASP A 221 -10.39 16.69 -0.44
N ARG A 222 -9.74 17.82 -0.61
CA ARG A 222 -10.25 19.16 -0.29
C ARG A 222 -10.74 19.94 -1.52
N ALA A 223 -10.76 19.31 -2.67
CA ALA A 223 -11.10 19.93 -3.95
C ALA A 223 -10.28 21.23 -4.25
N ASN A 224 -9.06 21.34 -3.70
CA ASN A 224 -8.17 22.46 -3.96
C ASN A 224 -7.29 22.18 -5.18
N THR A 225 -7.88 22.29 -6.36
CA THR A 225 -7.20 22.01 -7.63
C THR A 225 -5.97 22.89 -7.86
N LYS A 226 -5.98 24.15 -7.37
CA LYS A 226 -4.82 25.05 -7.52
C LYS A 226 -3.58 24.45 -6.83
N LYS A 227 -3.69 24.13 -5.56
CA LYS A 227 -2.55 23.59 -4.79
C LYS A 227 -2.19 22.17 -5.21
N MET A 228 -3.17 21.37 -5.64
CA MET A 228 -2.90 20.07 -6.25
C MET A 228 -2.05 20.23 -7.53
N GLY A 229 -2.36 21.20 -8.39
CA GLY A 229 -1.55 21.50 -9.57
C GLY A 229 -0.12 21.92 -9.24
N GLU A 230 0.06 22.80 -8.22
CA GLU A 230 1.39 23.20 -7.73
C GLU A 230 2.19 21.97 -7.23
N ALA A 231 1.55 21.01 -6.55
CA ALA A 231 2.20 19.79 -6.08
C ALA A 231 2.60 18.86 -7.26
N ILE A 232 1.76 18.74 -8.28
CA ILE A 232 2.07 18.00 -9.50
C ILE A 232 3.27 18.63 -10.22
N GLU A 233 3.33 19.96 -10.34
CA GLU A 233 4.46 20.66 -10.94
C GLU A 233 5.78 20.37 -10.20
N ARG A 234 5.74 20.31 -8.87
CA ARG A 234 6.90 19.88 -8.06
C ARG A 234 7.31 18.44 -8.34
N ALA A 235 6.34 17.52 -8.41
CA ALA A 235 6.61 16.13 -8.73
C ALA A 235 7.24 15.97 -10.12
N VAL A 236 6.71 16.66 -11.13
CA VAL A 236 7.26 16.68 -12.51
C VAL A 236 8.70 17.24 -12.53
N HIS A 237 9.01 18.25 -11.71
CA HIS A 237 10.35 18.81 -11.65
C HIS A 237 11.39 17.81 -11.11
N ILE A 238 10.99 16.95 -10.20
CA ILE A 238 11.88 15.95 -9.57
C ILE A 238 12.06 14.74 -10.48
N ASP A 239 10.96 14.15 -10.92
CA ASP A 239 10.95 12.99 -11.80
C ASP A 239 9.83 13.11 -12.85
N PRO A 240 10.12 13.64 -14.04
CA PRO A 240 9.14 13.82 -15.11
C PRO A 240 8.63 12.48 -15.69
N GLU A 241 9.35 11.38 -15.45
CA GLU A 241 8.99 10.05 -15.94
C GLU A 241 8.24 9.21 -14.90
N ASP A 242 8.01 9.74 -13.69
CA ASP A 242 7.29 9.01 -12.65
C ASP A 242 5.90 8.60 -13.15
N ARG A 243 5.62 7.31 -13.08
CA ARG A 243 4.39 6.70 -13.62
C ARG A 243 3.12 7.22 -12.95
N ARG A 244 3.20 7.66 -11.68
CA ARG A 244 2.09 8.26 -10.91
C ARG A 244 1.60 9.56 -11.54
N LEU A 245 2.46 10.29 -12.25
CA LEU A 245 2.10 11.53 -12.92
C LEU A 245 0.94 11.36 -13.91
N LYS A 246 0.84 10.22 -14.60
CA LYS A 246 -0.30 9.96 -15.49
C LYS A 246 -1.63 9.92 -14.73
N PHE A 247 -1.63 9.29 -13.56
CA PHE A 247 -2.81 9.25 -12.70
C PHE A 247 -3.14 10.62 -12.13
N TYR A 248 -2.18 11.28 -11.47
CA TYR A 248 -2.43 12.56 -10.79
C TYR A 248 -2.77 13.70 -11.75
N ASN A 249 -2.12 13.79 -12.93
CA ASN A 249 -2.50 14.73 -13.97
C ASN A 249 -3.91 14.42 -14.53
N GLY A 250 -4.22 13.15 -14.78
CA GLY A 250 -5.56 12.75 -15.21
C GLY A 250 -6.63 13.18 -14.21
N VAL A 251 -6.42 12.90 -12.92
CA VAL A 251 -7.32 13.31 -11.83
C VAL A 251 -7.46 14.83 -11.76
N PHE A 252 -6.34 15.56 -11.83
CA PHE A 252 -6.34 17.03 -11.83
C PHE A 252 -7.17 17.62 -12.97
N LEU A 253 -7.04 17.07 -14.17
CA LEU A 253 -7.82 17.52 -15.32
C LEU A 253 -9.31 17.24 -15.16
N VAL A 254 -9.68 16.07 -14.63
CA VAL A 254 -11.09 15.75 -14.30
C VAL A 254 -11.64 16.74 -13.29
N MET A 255 -10.94 16.98 -12.18
CA MET A 255 -11.38 17.89 -11.12
C MET A 255 -11.47 19.34 -11.57
N SER A 256 -10.58 19.77 -12.45
CA SER A 256 -10.57 21.14 -12.99
C SER A 256 -11.56 21.35 -14.13
N GLY A 257 -12.15 20.28 -14.69
CA GLY A 257 -13.01 20.33 -15.86
C GLY A 257 -12.29 20.73 -17.15
N LYS A 258 -10.95 20.62 -17.20
CA LYS A 258 -10.12 21.02 -18.33
C LYS A 258 -9.74 19.81 -19.16
N ASN A 259 -9.61 20.01 -20.48
CA ASN A 259 -9.04 19.03 -21.42
C ASN A 259 -9.56 17.57 -21.19
N PRO A 260 -10.87 17.32 -21.27
CA PRO A 260 -11.41 16.01 -20.94
C PRO A 260 -10.83 14.86 -21.79
N GLY A 261 -10.47 15.12 -23.05
CA GLY A 261 -9.80 14.15 -23.91
C GLY A 261 -8.40 13.77 -23.45
N GLU A 262 -7.65 14.73 -22.90
CA GLU A 262 -6.34 14.48 -22.31
C GLU A 262 -6.49 13.72 -20.98
N ALA A 263 -7.44 14.09 -20.14
CA ALA A 263 -7.74 13.37 -18.89
C ALA A 263 -8.06 11.88 -19.18
N GLU A 264 -8.91 11.61 -20.17
CA GLU A 264 -9.24 10.25 -20.62
C GLU A 264 -8.00 9.50 -21.08
N SER A 265 -7.16 10.13 -21.92
CA SER A 265 -5.94 9.53 -22.45
C SER A 265 -4.94 9.17 -21.34
N LEU A 266 -4.70 10.08 -20.38
CA LEU A 266 -3.78 9.87 -19.27
C LEU A 266 -4.24 8.72 -18.36
N LEU A 267 -5.52 8.71 -17.95
CA LEU A 267 -6.05 7.66 -17.09
C LEU A 267 -6.05 6.29 -17.79
N LYS A 268 -6.40 6.23 -19.07
CA LYS A 268 -6.31 4.99 -19.86
C LYS A 268 -4.87 4.53 -20.06
N SER A 269 -3.95 5.44 -20.30
CA SER A 269 -2.50 5.12 -20.38
C SER A 269 -1.97 4.59 -19.06
N TYR A 270 -2.43 5.13 -17.93
CA TYR A 270 -2.10 4.62 -16.61
C TYR A 270 -2.62 3.18 -16.43
N LEU A 271 -3.87 2.91 -16.77
CA LEU A 271 -4.50 1.59 -16.70
C LEU A 271 -3.87 0.54 -17.63
N ALA A 272 -3.20 0.96 -18.70
CA ALA A 272 -2.50 0.06 -19.61
C ALA A 272 -1.20 -0.52 -19.02
N THR A 273 -0.72 0.02 -17.90
CA THR A 273 0.48 -0.45 -17.21
C THR A 273 0.10 -1.32 -16.02
N VAL A 274 0.76 -2.47 -15.86
CA VAL A 274 0.64 -3.26 -14.61
C VAL A 274 1.49 -2.57 -13.55
N PRO A 275 0.93 -2.26 -12.36
CA PRO A 275 1.72 -1.78 -11.24
C PRO A 275 2.81 -2.79 -10.89
N ASP A 276 4.03 -2.30 -10.67
CA ASP A 276 5.19 -3.11 -10.28
C ASP A 276 5.58 -2.93 -8.80
N ASN A 277 4.89 -2.01 -8.11
CA ASN A 277 5.04 -1.79 -6.68
C ASN A 277 3.71 -1.30 -6.06
N SER A 278 3.64 -1.30 -4.74
CA SER A 278 2.48 -0.88 -3.95
C SER A 278 2.26 0.65 -3.93
N ASP A 279 3.28 1.44 -4.32
CA ASP A 279 3.22 2.91 -4.24
C ASP A 279 2.41 3.54 -5.38
N LEU A 280 2.02 2.72 -6.37
CA LEU A 280 1.22 3.19 -7.48
C LEU A 280 -0.27 3.25 -7.10
N PRO A 281 -0.98 4.33 -7.46
CA PRO A 281 -2.42 4.42 -7.24
C PRO A 281 -3.16 3.20 -7.79
N PRO A 282 -4.12 2.62 -7.04
CA PRO A 282 -4.83 1.43 -7.47
C PRO A 282 -5.57 1.66 -8.80
N HIS A 283 -5.59 0.66 -9.67
CA HIS A 283 -6.39 0.71 -10.91
C HIS A 283 -7.88 0.94 -10.63
N ALA A 284 -8.40 0.47 -9.49
CA ALA A 284 -9.75 0.78 -9.04
C ALA A 284 -10.00 2.29 -8.97
N ALA A 285 -9.05 3.06 -8.40
CA ALA A 285 -9.15 4.52 -8.33
C ALA A 285 -9.11 5.17 -9.71
N ALA A 286 -8.22 4.71 -10.60
CA ALA A 286 -8.15 5.26 -11.96
C ALA A 286 -9.46 5.01 -12.75
N ARG A 287 -10.09 3.86 -12.56
CA ARG A 287 -11.40 3.54 -13.12
C ARG A 287 -12.50 4.42 -12.53
N GLU A 288 -12.49 4.65 -11.23
CA GLU A 288 -13.42 5.58 -10.58
C GLU A 288 -13.31 6.98 -11.20
N TRP A 289 -12.09 7.50 -11.41
CA TRP A 289 -11.91 8.81 -12.01
C TRP A 289 -12.30 8.88 -13.48
N LEU A 290 -12.15 7.80 -14.25
CA LEU A 290 -12.73 7.70 -15.61
C LEU A 290 -14.27 7.72 -15.56
N GLY A 291 -14.88 7.01 -14.61
CA GLY A 291 -16.31 7.05 -14.38
C GLY A 291 -16.82 8.48 -14.10
N ARG A 292 -16.13 9.20 -13.22
CA ARG A 292 -16.44 10.61 -12.90
C ARG A 292 -16.26 11.53 -14.10
N LEU A 293 -15.23 11.31 -14.93
CA LEU A 293 -15.02 12.04 -16.16
C LEU A 293 -16.20 11.83 -17.12
N TYR A 294 -16.58 10.59 -17.39
CA TYR A 294 -17.69 10.26 -18.31
C TYR A 294 -19.03 10.77 -17.78
N GLU A 295 -19.26 10.73 -16.47
CA GLU A 295 -20.44 11.33 -15.87
C GLU A 295 -20.51 12.84 -16.13
N SER A 296 -19.40 13.56 -15.94
CA SER A 296 -19.32 15.02 -16.18
C SER A 296 -19.59 15.39 -17.65
N LEU A 297 -19.33 14.47 -18.57
CA LEU A 297 -19.57 14.60 -20.01
C LEU A 297 -20.97 14.13 -20.45
N GLY A 298 -21.82 13.65 -19.52
CA GLY A 298 -23.12 13.06 -19.84
C GLY A 298 -23.06 11.67 -20.50
N ARG A 299 -21.88 11.04 -20.51
CA ARG A 299 -21.63 9.69 -21.07
C ARG A 299 -21.95 8.62 -20.02
N PHE A 300 -23.22 8.56 -19.60
CA PHE A 300 -23.64 7.80 -18.42
C PHE A 300 -23.44 6.28 -18.55
N SER A 301 -23.60 5.71 -19.75
CA SER A 301 -23.36 4.28 -19.97
C SER A 301 -21.90 3.90 -19.76
N GLU A 302 -20.97 4.74 -20.23
CA GLU A 302 -19.53 4.54 -20.06
C GLU A 302 -19.11 4.79 -18.62
N ALA A 303 -19.69 5.79 -17.94
CA ALA A 303 -19.48 6.02 -16.52
C ALA A 303 -19.89 4.79 -15.70
N ALA A 304 -21.06 4.21 -15.97
CA ALA A 304 -21.54 3.00 -15.30
C ALA A 304 -20.61 1.79 -15.53
N GLU A 305 -20.04 1.66 -16.71
CA GLU A 305 -19.08 0.59 -17.01
C GLU A 305 -17.78 0.75 -16.21
N GLU A 306 -17.20 1.96 -16.19
CA GLU A 306 -15.96 2.21 -15.42
C GLU A 306 -16.21 2.04 -13.91
N TYR A 307 -17.35 2.45 -13.37
CA TYR A 307 -17.70 2.20 -11.98
C TYR A 307 -17.86 0.70 -11.67
N ARG A 308 -18.44 -0.12 -12.58
CA ARG A 308 -18.48 -1.58 -12.43
C ARG A 308 -17.07 -2.19 -12.43
N LEU A 309 -16.21 -1.74 -13.35
CA LEU A 309 -14.83 -2.19 -13.41
C LEU A 309 -14.04 -1.79 -12.16
N SER A 310 -14.27 -0.58 -11.63
CA SER A 310 -13.70 -0.15 -10.34
C SER A 310 -14.14 -1.09 -9.21
N LEU A 311 -15.44 -1.37 -9.10
CA LEU A 311 -15.99 -2.28 -8.08
C LEU A 311 -15.54 -3.74 -8.26
N SER A 312 -15.19 -4.17 -9.47
CA SER A 312 -14.62 -5.51 -9.68
C SER A 312 -13.22 -5.64 -9.06
N LEU A 313 -12.49 -4.52 -8.94
CA LEU A 313 -11.16 -4.44 -8.33
C LEU A 313 -11.23 -4.10 -6.83
N ASP A 314 -12.17 -3.25 -6.43
CA ASP A 314 -12.47 -2.92 -5.04
C ASP A 314 -13.99 -3.04 -4.77
N PRO A 315 -14.48 -4.24 -4.45
CA PRO A 315 -15.91 -4.50 -4.23
C PRO A 315 -16.53 -3.78 -3.03
N HIS A 316 -15.70 -3.18 -2.18
CA HIS A 316 -16.14 -2.56 -0.94
C HIS A 316 -16.15 -1.03 -0.98
N ASN A 317 -15.86 -0.42 -2.12
CA ASN A 317 -15.93 1.03 -2.31
C ASN A 317 -17.41 1.50 -2.39
N LYS A 318 -17.97 1.81 -1.21
CA LYS A 318 -19.36 2.29 -1.10
C LYS A 318 -19.60 3.56 -1.89
N GLY A 319 -18.60 4.45 -2.01
CA GLY A 319 -18.72 5.67 -2.79
C GLY A 319 -18.99 5.38 -4.25
N VAL A 320 -18.20 4.48 -4.86
CA VAL A 320 -18.38 4.05 -6.24
C VAL A 320 -19.70 3.28 -6.42
N GLU A 321 -20.10 2.46 -5.44
CA GLU A 321 -21.39 1.76 -5.47
C GLU A 321 -22.58 2.74 -5.53
N GLU A 322 -22.53 3.82 -4.78
CA GLU A 322 -23.54 4.87 -4.79
C GLU A 322 -23.57 5.61 -6.13
N GLU A 323 -22.41 5.95 -6.70
CA GLU A 323 -22.34 6.60 -8.01
C GLU A 323 -22.88 5.68 -9.12
N LEU A 324 -22.54 4.39 -9.10
CA LEU A 324 -23.10 3.43 -10.04
C LEU A 324 -24.63 3.35 -9.95
N LYS A 325 -25.21 3.33 -8.74
CA LYS A 325 -26.66 3.34 -8.54
C LYS A 325 -27.32 4.61 -9.14
N LYS A 326 -26.65 5.77 -9.06
CA LYS A 326 -27.13 7.01 -9.70
C LYS A 326 -27.14 6.91 -11.22
N MET A 327 -26.09 6.32 -11.80
CA MET A 327 -26.01 6.14 -13.28
C MET A 327 -27.11 5.23 -13.83
N GLN A 328 -27.54 4.21 -13.08
CA GLN A 328 -28.61 3.31 -13.48
C GLN A 328 -30.01 3.95 -13.49
N ARG A 329 -30.14 5.15 -12.92
CA ARG A 329 -31.43 5.90 -12.87
C ARG A 329 -31.51 7.01 -13.91
N LYS A 330 -30.40 7.31 -14.61
CA LYS A 330 -30.29 8.31 -15.68
C LYS A 330 -30.43 7.64 -17.05
#